data_53eb5e6c2b6262db20426b826db76a25
#
_entry.id   53eb5e6c2b6262db20426b826db76a25
#
_cell.length_a   1.000
_cell.length_b   1.000
_cell.length_c   1.000
_cell.angle_alpha   90.00
_cell.angle_beta   90.00
_cell.angle_gamma   90.00
#
_symmetry.space_group_name_H-M   'P 1'
#
loop_
_entity.id
_entity.type
_entity.pdbx_description
1 polymer ?
#
loop_
_entity_poly.entity_id
_entity_poly.type
_entity_poly.pdbx_seq_one_letter_code
_entity_poly.pdbx_strand_id
1 'polypeptide(L)'
;MLARPTLNILLAEDNPVNQRMALIVLKKLGLEADTAKNGREVLVALEEHPYDLVLMDIQMPEMDGIEATKMIRKRWPQGPKIIVVTSFEADMCRDLCYNAGADDFLNKPVNIDELGAAIKRNLGAIASPVAVDAEALLV
;
A
#
# COMPACT_ATOMS: atom_id res chain seq x y z
N MET A 1 -1.13 -18.42 23.52
CA MET A 1 -0.91 -18.37 22.11
C MET A 1 -0.33 -17.04 21.67
N LEU A 2 0.66 -17.10 20.89
CA LEU A 2 1.31 -15.88 20.45
C LEU A 2 0.50 -15.18 19.39
N ALA A 3 0.33 -13.90 19.56
CA ALA A 3 -0.28 -13.11 18.52
C ALA A 3 0.68 -13.05 17.35
N ARG A 4 0.16 -13.24 16.17
CA ARG A 4 0.96 -13.02 14.99
C ARG A 4 1.11 -11.54 14.74
N PRO A 5 2.28 -11.13 14.28
CA PRO A 5 2.38 -9.74 13.85
C PRO A 5 1.44 -9.53 12.68
N THR A 6 0.71 -8.45 12.72
CA THR A 6 -0.17 -8.09 11.63
C THR A 6 0.37 -6.82 11.01
N LEU A 7 0.27 -6.73 9.69
CA LEU A 7 0.64 -5.51 9.00
C LEU A 7 -0.48 -4.50 9.14
N ASN A 8 -0.10 -3.29 9.46
CA ASN A 8 -1.05 -2.18 9.48
C ASN A 8 -0.94 -1.48 8.13
N ILE A 9 -1.99 -1.63 7.33
CA ILE A 9 -1.99 -1.15 5.95
C ILE A 9 -3.03 -0.07 5.78
N LEU A 10 -2.67 1.00 5.07
CA LEU A 10 -3.58 2.05 4.70
C LEU A 10 -3.71 2.05 3.18
N LEU A 11 -4.93 1.95 2.71
CA LEU A 11 -5.21 1.95 1.27
C LEU A 11 -5.80 3.31 0.89
N ALA A 12 -5.08 4.05 0.09
CA ALA A 12 -5.51 5.36 -0.39
C ALA A 12 -6.04 5.22 -1.80
N GLU A 13 -7.34 5.33 -1.94
CA GLU A 13 -8.04 5.13 -3.21
C GLU A 13 -9.40 5.82 -3.12
N ASP A 14 -9.69 6.74 -4.03
CA ASP A 14 -10.93 7.49 -3.96
C ASP A 14 -12.11 6.77 -4.63
N ASN A 15 -11.85 5.85 -5.53
CA ASN A 15 -12.90 5.15 -6.25
C ASN A 15 -13.38 3.95 -5.44
N PRO A 16 -14.68 3.88 -5.09
CA PRO A 16 -15.18 2.79 -4.24
C PRO A 16 -15.01 1.40 -4.85
N VAL A 17 -15.14 1.29 -6.16
CA VAL A 17 -14.99 -0.01 -6.83
C VAL A 17 -13.55 -0.47 -6.76
N ASN A 18 -12.60 0.42 -7.08
CA ASN A 18 -11.18 0.10 -7.00
C ASN A 18 -10.77 -0.21 -5.57
N GLN A 19 -11.33 0.53 -4.61
CA GLN A 19 -11.06 0.30 -3.21
C GLN A 19 -11.49 -1.09 -2.80
N ARG A 20 -12.71 -1.47 -3.18
CA ARG A 20 -13.23 -2.80 -2.87
C ARG A 20 -12.37 -3.90 -3.50
N MET A 21 -11.97 -3.71 -4.74
CA MET A 21 -11.16 -4.72 -5.42
C MET A 21 -9.82 -4.91 -4.73
N ALA A 22 -9.18 -3.83 -4.34
CA ALA A 22 -7.91 -3.92 -3.63
C ALA A 22 -8.06 -4.59 -2.27
N LEU A 23 -9.15 -4.27 -1.57
CA LEU A 23 -9.41 -4.90 -0.28
C LEU A 23 -9.64 -6.41 -0.41
N ILE A 24 -10.29 -6.84 -1.49
CA ILE A 24 -10.50 -8.26 -1.75
C ILE A 24 -9.15 -8.96 -1.97
N VAL A 25 -8.28 -8.35 -2.76
CA VAL A 25 -6.96 -8.93 -3.02
C VAL A 25 -6.16 -9.03 -1.73
N LEU A 26 -6.19 -7.98 -0.92
CA LEU A 26 -5.50 -7.99 0.37
C LEU A 26 -6.05 -9.10 1.27
N LYS A 27 -7.36 -9.26 1.28
CA LYS A 27 -7.97 -10.29 2.11
C LYS A 27 -7.54 -11.68 1.68
N LYS A 28 -7.39 -11.91 0.38
CA LYS A 28 -6.89 -13.19 -0.11
C LYS A 28 -5.44 -13.45 0.32
N LEU A 29 -4.71 -12.38 0.60
CA LEU A 29 -3.36 -12.51 1.15
C LEU A 29 -3.37 -12.59 2.68
N GLY A 30 -4.55 -12.58 3.29
CA GLY A 30 -4.68 -12.63 4.74
C GLY A 30 -4.47 -11.30 5.41
N LEU A 31 -4.61 -10.21 4.66
CA LEU A 31 -4.33 -8.87 5.15
C LEU A 31 -5.59 -8.02 5.13
N GLU A 32 -5.60 -7.02 5.98
CA GLU A 32 -6.68 -6.05 6.03
C GLU A 32 -6.09 -4.66 5.96
N ALA A 33 -6.91 -3.69 5.57
CA ALA A 33 -6.42 -2.32 5.44
C ALA A 33 -7.51 -1.34 5.85
N ASP A 34 -7.07 -0.24 6.45
CA ASP A 34 -7.93 0.92 6.60
C ASP A 34 -7.90 1.68 5.28
N THR A 35 -8.86 2.55 5.07
CA THR A 35 -8.98 3.25 3.80
C THR A 35 -8.94 4.77 3.97
N ALA A 36 -8.44 5.43 2.94
CA ALA A 36 -8.43 6.88 2.84
C ALA A 36 -8.84 7.24 1.41
N LYS A 37 -9.54 8.35 1.25
CA LYS A 37 -10.09 8.73 -0.05
C LYS A 37 -9.24 9.75 -0.79
N ASN A 38 -8.28 10.34 -0.12
CA ASN A 38 -7.40 11.32 -0.74
C ASN A 38 -6.14 11.45 0.09
N GLY A 39 -5.18 12.22 -0.42
CA GLY A 39 -3.91 12.37 0.27
C GLY A 39 -4.01 13.04 1.61
N ARG A 40 -4.96 13.94 1.77
CA ARG A 40 -5.15 14.62 3.04
C ARG A 40 -5.60 13.65 4.13
N GLU A 41 -6.52 12.75 3.77
CA GLU A 41 -6.94 11.70 4.71
C GLU A 41 -5.81 10.76 5.06
N VAL A 42 -4.92 10.50 4.10
CA VAL A 42 -3.74 9.68 4.37
C VAL A 42 -2.89 10.31 5.46
N LEU A 43 -2.62 11.62 5.35
CA LEU A 43 -1.81 12.30 6.34
C LEU A 43 -2.45 12.29 7.72
N VAL A 44 -3.76 12.49 7.78
CA VAL A 44 -4.47 12.43 9.05
C VAL A 44 -4.37 11.03 9.66
N ALA A 45 -4.57 10.01 8.85
CA ALA A 45 -4.50 8.63 9.33
C ALA A 45 -3.12 8.32 9.89
N LEU A 46 -2.06 8.77 9.22
CA LEU A 46 -0.70 8.53 9.66
C LEU A 46 -0.37 9.26 10.95
N GLU A 47 -1.03 10.38 11.22
CA GLU A 47 -0.85 11.09 12.47
C GLU A 47 -1.52 10.36 13.63
N GLU A 48 -2.61 9.66 13.35
CA GLU A 48 -3.41 9.02 14.37
C GLU A 48 -3.00 7.60 14.69
N HIS A 49 -2.45 6.89 13.71
CA HIS A 49 -2.11 5.49 13.87
C HIS A 49 -0.81 5.17 13.16
N PRO A 50 -0.02 4.23 13.69
CA PRO A 50 1.15 3.76 12.94
C PRO A 50 0.73 2.80 11.84
N TYR A 51 1.32 2.97 10.68
CA TYR A 51 1.10 2.07 9.54
C TYR A 51 2.44 1.56 9.04
N ASP A 52 2.44 0.32 8.56
CA ASP A 52 3.63 -0.29 7.98
C ASP A 52 3.70 -0.06 6.49
N LEU A 53 2.54 0.09 5.86
CA LEU A 53 2.45 0.16 4.42
C LEU A 53 1.31 1.07 4.01
N VAL A 54 1.56 1.91 3.02
CA VAL A 54 0.52 2.68 2.35
C VAL A 54 0.47 2.24 0.90
N LEU A 55 -0.69 1.78 0.46
CA LEU A 55 -0.96 1.53 -0.95
C LEU A 55 -1.59 2.80 -1.47
N MET A 56 -0.92 3.46 -2.41
CA MET A 56 -1.25 4.84 -2.78
C MET A 56 -1.61 4.97 -4.24
N ASP A 57 -2.85 5.36 -4.52
CA ASP A 57 -3.21 5.74 -5.88
C ASP A 57 -2.69 7.15 -6.14
N ILE A 58 -2.36 7.44 -7.38
CA ILE A 58 -1.91 8.78 -7.76
C ILE A 58 -3.09 9.73 -7.90
N GLN A 59 -4.12 9.30 -8.63
CA GLN A 59 -5.25 10.19 -8.95
C GLN A 59 -6.27 10.20 -7.83
N MET A 60 -6.21 11.21 -7.01
CA MET A 60 -7.17 11.42 -5.94
C MET A 60 -7.49 12.89 -5.83
N PRO A 61 -8.72 13.24 -5.40
CA PRO A 61 -9.08 14.65 -5.25
C PRO A 61 -8.36 15.30 -4.08
N GLU A 62 -8.32 16.59 -4.06
CA GLU A 62 -7.76 17.46 -3.03
C GLU A 62 -6.24 17.36 -2.90
N MET A 63 -5.70 16.16 -2.76
CA MET A 63 -4.25 15.96 -2.71
C MET A 63 -3.98 14.60 -3.35
N ASP A 64 -3.24 14.60 -4.46
CA ASP A 64 -2.93 13.36 -5.17
C ASP A 64 -1.86 12.55 -4.46
N GLY A 65 -1.63 11.34 -4.97
CA GLY A 65 -0.72 10.41 -4.32
C GLY A 65 0.74 10.83 -4.36
N ILE A 66 1.17 11.55 -5.40
CA ILE A 66 2.56 12.02 -5.49
C ILE A 66 2.79 13.10 -4.44
N GLU A 67 1.87 14.05 -4.35
CA GLU A 67 1.93 15.10 -3.35
C GLU A 67 1.92 14.51 -1.94
N ALA A 68 1.01 13.55 -1.70
CA ALA A 68 0.93 12.91 -0.40
C ALA A 68 2.22 12.18 -0.06
N THR A 69 2.82 11.50 -1.04
CA THR A 69 4.08 10.79 -0.82
C THR A 69 5.19 11.76 -0.41
N LYS A 70 5.29 12.90 -1.08
CA LYS A 70 6.27 13.92 -0.71
C LYS A 70 6.07 14.38 0.72
N MET A 71 4.82 14.64 1.10
CA MET A 71 4.51 15.10 2.45
C MET A 71 4.85 14.04 3.49
N ILE A 72 4.55 12.78 3.18
CA ILE A 72 4.86 11.69 4.10
C ILE A 72 6.36 11.61 4.34
N ARG A 73 7.16 11.67 3.29
CA ARG A 73 8.60 11.54 3.43
C ARG A 73 9.21 12.74 4.14
N LYS A 74 8.61 13.90 3.98
CA LYS A 74 9.06 15.08 4.67
C LYS A 74 8.81 14.98 6.18
N ARG A 75 7.62 14.49 6.55
CA ARG A 75 7.24 14.40 7.96
C ARG A 75 7.75 13.14 8.65
N TRP A 76 7.78 12.06 7.92
CA TRP A 76 8.23 10.77 8.45
C TRP A 76 9.21 10.12 7.48
N PRO A 77 10.48 10.57 7.49
CA PRO A 77 11.47 10.02 6.53
C PRO A 77 11.63 8.52 6.64
N GLN A 78 11.47 7.97 7.85
CA GLN A 78 11.58 6.53 8.09
C GLN A 78 10.20 5.92 8.32
N GLY A 79 9.17 6.54 7.77
CA GLY A 79 7.79 6.11 7.98
C GLY A 79 7.42 4.88 7.18
N PRO A 80 6.13 4.71 6.91
CA PRO A 80 5.66 3.48 6.26
C PRO A 80 6.25 3.32 4.87
N LYS A 81 6.32 2.09 4.41
CA LYS A 81 6.62 1.83 3.01
C LYS A 81 5.45 2.33 2.17
N ILE A 82 5.76 2.87 1.00
CA ILE A 82 4.74 3.40 0.11
C ILE A 82 4.84 2.68 -1.22
N ILE A 83 3.80 1.95 -1.57
CA ILE A 83 3.68 1.30 -2.87
C ILE A 83 2.63 2.06 -3.65
N VAL A 84 3.03 2.69 -4.73
CA VAL A 84 2.10 3.42 -5.59
C VAL A 84 1.41 2.43 -6.52
N VAL A 85 0.10 2.53 -6.62
CA VAL A 85 -0.70 1.66 -7.48
C VAL A 85 -1.55 2.56 -8.37
N THR A 86 -1.32 2.54 -9.67
CA THR A 86 -1.99 3.46 -10.55
C THR A 86 -2.26 2.86 -11.91
N SER A 87 -3.25 3.42 -12.63
CA SER A 87 -3.54 3.04 -13.99
C SER A 87 -2.79 3.87 -15.02
N PHE A 88 -2.02 4.84 -14.57
CA PHE A 88 -1.23 5.66 -15.50
C PHE A 88 -0.13 4.82 -16.18
N GLU A 89 0.29 5.29 -17.34
CA GLU A 89 1.42 4.69 -18.01
C GLU A 89 2.65 4.73 -17.12
N ALA A 90 3.25 3.59 -16.96
CA ALA A 90 4.28 3.40 -15.95
C ALA A 90 5.50 4.29 -16.12
N ASP A 91 5.94 4.46 -17.36
CA ASP A 91 7.24 5.10 -17.59
C ASP A 91 7.27 6.56 -17.16
N MET A 92 6.19 7.28 -17.37
CA MET A 92 6.16 8.69 -17.01
C MET A 92 5.96 8.92 -15.53
N CYS A 93 5.14 8.09 -14.89
CA CYS A 93 4.80 8.31 -13.49
C CYS A 93 5.76 7.66 -12.53
N ARG A 94 6.43 6.60 -12.96
CA ARG A 94 7.32 5.85 -12.10
C ARG A 94 8.42 6.71 -11.49
N ASP A 95 9.11 7.47 -12.33
CA ASP A 95 10.21 8.29 -11.85
C ASP A 95 9.72 9.37 -10.90
N LEU A 96 8.57 9.97 -11.22
CA LEU A 96 7.99 10.98 -10.33
C LEU A 96 7.65 10.39 -8.97
N CYS A 97 7.14 9.17 -8.96
CA CYS A 97 6.78 8.51 -7.71
C CYS A 97 8.00 8.20 -6.87
N TYR A 98 9.03 7.63 -7.47
CA TYR A 98 10.26 7.31 -6.75
C TYR A 98 10.95 8.58 -6.27
N ASN A 99 10.98 9.62 -7.09
CA ASN A 99 11.57 10.89 -6.68
C ASN A 99 10.81 11.52 -5.52
N ALA A 100 9.51 11.27 -5.43
CA ALA A 100 8.70 11.76 -4.31
C ALA A 100 8.93 10.96 -3.03
N GLY A 101 9.52 9.79 -3.12
CA GLY A 101 9.82 8.98 -1.96
C GLY A 101 9.09 7.65 -1.89
N ALA A 102 8.45 7.21 -2.98
CA ALA A 102 7.80 5.92 -3.01
C ALA A 102 8.84 4.80 -3.00
N ASP A 103 8.47 3.68 -2.43
CA ASP A 103 9.35 2.52 -2.33
C ASP A 103 9.13 1.54 -3.46
N ASP A 104 7.94 1.54 -4.04
CA ASP A 104 7.63 0.60 -5.11
C ASP A 104 6.47 1.14 -5.95
N PHE A 105 6.20 0.47 -7.06
CA PHE A 105 5.23 0.94 -8.04
C PHE A 105 4.56 -0.26 -8.70
N LEU A 106 3.24 -0.25 -8.75
CA LEU A 106 2.46 -1.29 -9.41
C LEU A 106 1.43 -0.65 -10.34
N ASN A 107 1.13 -1.33 -11.42
CA ASN A 107 0.06 -0.89 -12.32
C ASN A 107 -1.25 -1.57 -11.96
N LYS A 108 -2.35 -0.85 -12.16
CA LYS A 108 -3.68 -1.43 -12.06
C LYS A 108 -4.00 -2.22 -13.32
N PRO A 109 -4.79 -3.26 -13.23
CA PRO A 109 -5.43 -3.79 -12.03
C PRO A 109 -4.43 -4.55 -11.17
N VAL A 110 -4.58 -4.40 -9.85
CA VAL A 110 -3.71 -5.08 -8.91
C VAL A 110 -4.02 -6.56 -8.94
N ASN A 111 -3.00 -7.39 -9.11
CA ASN A 111 -3.23 -8.82 -8.97
C ASN A 111 -2.54 -9.33 -7.72
N ILE A 112 -3.02 -10.47 -7.25
CA ILE A 112 -2.60 -11.02 -5.96
C ILE A 112 -1.10 -11.35 -5.95
N ASP A 113 -0.58 -11.87 -7.05
CA ASP A 113 0.83 -12.28 -7.11
C ASP A 113 1.75 -11.07 -7.07
N GLU A 114 1.43 -10.05 -7.86
CA GLU A 114 2.25 -8.84 -7.91
C GLU A 114 2.21 -8.09 -6.58
N LEU A 115 1.02 -7.97 -6.01
CA LEU A 115 0.89 -7.26 -4.74
C LEU A 115 1.61 -8.03 -3.62
N GLY A 116 1.39 -9.34 -3.57
CA GLY A 116 2.07 -10.15 -2.57
C GLY A 116 3.58 -10.07 -2.68
N ALA A 117 4.09 -10.10 -3.91
CA ALA A 117 5.53 -9.99 -4.14
C ALA A 117 6.07 -8.62 -3.72
N ALA A 118 5.33 -7.56 -4.02
CA ALA A 118 5.74 -6.22 -3.66
C ALA A 118 5.76 -6.03 -2.13
N ILE A 119 4.76 -6.53 -1.46
CA ILE A 119 4.71 -6.45 0.00
C ILE A 119 5.89 -7.21 0.60
N LYS A 120 6.14 -8.41 0.10
CA LYS A 120 7.23 -9.22 0.60
C LYS A 120 8.58 -8.55 0.35
N ARG A 121 8.75 -7.98 -0.83
CA ARG A 121 9.99 -7.30 -1.22
C ARG A 121 10.27 -6.10 -0.33
N ASN A 122 9.24 -5.38 0.09
CA ASN A 122 9.39 -4.16 0.86
C ASN A 122 9.36 -4.38 2.37
N LEU A 123 8.64 -5.38 2.82
CA LEU A 123 8.43 -5.59 4.25
C LEU A 123 9.00 -6.91 4.76
N GLY A 124 9.53 -7.69 3.87
CA GLY A 124 10.20 -8.94 4.25
C GLY A 124 9.24 -9.99 4.74
N ALA A 125 9.77 -10.95 5.46
CA ALA A 125 9.00 -12.10 5.90
C ALA A 125 7.85 -11.77 6.83
N ILE A 126 7.85 -10.58 7.36
CA ILE A 126 6.76 -10.14 8.20
C ILE A 126 5.45 -10.16 7.48
N ALA A 127 5.53 -9.96 6.20
CA ALA A 127 4.36 -9.71 5.43
C ALA A 127 3.39 -10.83 5.49
N SER A 128 3.70 -11.95 6.10
CA SER A 128 2.79 -12.97 5.76
C SER A 128 2.70 -14.16 6.67
N PRO A 129 2.02 -13.98 7.75
CA PRO A 129 1.58 -15.16 8.48
C PRO A 129 0.74 -16.05 7.60
N VAL A 130 -0.10 -15.45 6.79
CA VAL A 130 -0.98 -16.23 5.93
C VAL A 130 -0.25 -16.84 4.78
N ALA A 131 0.70 -16.14 4.18
CA ALA A 131 1.48 -16.73 3.10
C ALA A 131 2.30 -17.90 3.62
N VAL A 132 2.83 -17.78 4.83
CA VAL A 132 3.52 -18.88 5.43
C VAL A 132 2.57 -20.05 5.62
N ASP A 133 1.39 -19.76 6.11
CA ASP A 133 0.40 -20.82 6.30
C ASP A 133 -0.02 -21.42 4.96
N ALA A 134 -0.17 -20.59 3.96
CA ALA A 134 -0.55 -21.08 2.66
C ALA A 134 0.51 -21.98 2.07
N GLU A 135 1.77 -21.63 2.26
CA GLU A 135 2.85 -22.47 1.81
C GLU A 135 2.87 -23.79 2.56
N ALA A 136 2.64 -23.73 3.85
CA ALA A 136 2.58 -24.94 4.64
C ALA A 136 1.45 -25.83 4.20
N LEU A 137 0.34 -25.24 3.80
CA LEU A 137 -0.79 -26.01 3.35
C LEU A 137 -0.59 -26.60 1.97
N LEU A 138 0.27 -26.00 1.19
CA LEU A 138 0.53 -26.51 -0.15
C LEU A 138 1.44 -27.71 -0.17
N VAL A 139 2.14 -27.93 0.87
CA VAL A 139 3.08 -29.08 0.91
C VAL A 139 2.46 -30.35 1.45
#